data_7d66f7a14d99dd9dbf8b884d53a6f7da
#
_entry.id   7d66f7a14d99dd9dbf8b884d53a6f7da
#
_cell.length_a   1.000
_cell.length_b   1.000
_cell.length_c   1.000
_cell.angle_alpha   90.00
_cell.angle_beta   90.00
_cell.angle_gamma   90.00
#
_symmetry.space_group_name_H-M   'P 1'
#
loop_
_entity.id
_entity.type
_entity.pdbx_description
1 polymer ?
#
loop_
_entity_poly.entity_id
_entity_poly.type
_entity_poly.pdbx_seq_one_letter_code
_entity_poly.pdbx_strand_id
1 'polypeptide(L)'
;MRITAITQQKRDPSRYNIFIDGEYAFALPMQDILYFKLKEGQEAAEETIAFIRKNLIYIKAQDTALRFLGYKMRTVQEIRQKLLEKEFAEDVIAQVLAFLEKYGYADDREYCRRYIRERLRLKPKSGYALGLELRQRGVSS
;
A
#
# COMPACT_ATOMS: atom_id res chain seq x y z
N MET A 1 -10.84 -13.85 -17.73
CA MET A 1 -10.84 -12.45 -17.29
C MET A 1 -10.56 -11.54 -18.48
N ARG A 2 -11.39 -10.54 -18.70
CA ARG A 2 -11.24 -9.63 -19.84
C ARG A 2 -10.59 -8.34 -19.42
N ILE A 3 -9.58 -7.90 -20.16
CA ILE A 3 -8.96 -6.59 -19.96
C ILE A 3 -9.88 -5.55 -20.61
N THR A 4 -10.59 -4.78 -19.79
CA THR A 4 -11.60 -3.85 -20.29
C THR A 4 -11.04 -2.48 -20.64
N ALA A 5 -9.94 -2.05 -19.99
CA ALA A 5 -9.30 -0.79 -20.33
C ALA A 5 -7.84 -0.78 -19.86
N ILE A 6 -7.00 -0.04 -20.60
CA ILE A 6 -5.62 0.26 -20.23
C ILE A 6 -5.46 1.77 -20.39
N THR A 7 -5.27 2.50 -19.27
CA THR A 7 -5.17 3.95 -19.28
C THR A 7 -3.87 4.43 -18.64
N GLN A 8 -3.27 5.47 -19.24
CA GLN A 8 -2.04 6.05 -18.70
C GLN A 8 -2.34 6.80 -17.40
N GLN A 9 -1.49 6.62 -16.38
CA GLN A 9 -1.63 7.35 -15.12
C GLN A 9 -1.25 8.82 -15.31
N LYS A 10 -2.02 9.71 -14.65
CA LYS A 10 -1.74 11.13 -14.70
C LYS A 10 -0.52 11.51 -13.87
N ARG A 11 -0.35 10.90 -12.70
CA ARG A 11 0.77 11.19 -11.79
C ARG A 11 2.09 10.63 -12.28
N ASP A 12 2.03 9.44 -12.89
CA ASP A 12 3.23 8.76 -13.40
C ASP A 12 2.95 8.25 -14.80
N PRO A 13 3.24 9.07 -15.85
CA PRO A 13 2.97 8.70 -17.23
C PRO A 13 3.69 7.45 -17.72
N SER A 14 4.69 6.96 -16.98
CA SER A 14 5.37 5.70 -17.33
C SER A 14 4.56 4.46 -16.93
N ARG A 15 3.48 4.64 -16.20
CA ARG A 15 2.64 3.54 -15.71
C ARG A 15 1.24 3.62 -16.32
N TYR A 16 0.64 2.44 -16.45
CA TYR A 16 -0.69 2.30 -17.07
C TYR A 16 -1.60 1.51 -16.13
N ASN A 17 -2.81 2.03 -15.93
CA ASN A 17 -3.83 1.35 -15.14
C ASN A 17 -4.47 0.25 -15.97
N ILE A 18 -4.55 -0.95 -15.41
CA ILE A 18 -5.19 -2.11 -16.05
C ILE A 18 -6.52 -2.35 -15.37
N PHE A 19 -7.60 -2.34 -16.16
CA PHE A 19 -8.95 -2.66 -15.70
C PHE A 19 -9.34 -4.03 -16.21
N ILE A 20 -9.84 -4.86 -15.29
CA ILE A 20 -10.27 -6.22 -15.60
C ILE A 20 -11.74 -6.36 -15.22
N ASP A 21 -12.57 -6.80 -16.16
CA ASP A 21 -14.02 -6.96 -15.97
C ASP A 21 -14.66 -5.68 -15.41
N GLY A 22 -14.20 -4.51 -15.89
CA GLY A 22 -14.74 -3.22 -15.51
C GLY A 22 -14.20 -2.62 -14.22
N GLU A 23 -13.34 -3.32 -13.51
CA GLU A 23 -12.78 -2.85 -12.24
C GLU A 23 -11.28 -2.65 -12.33
N TYR A 24 -10.77 -1.66 -11.58
CA TYR A 24 -9.34 -1.43 -11.48
C TYR A 24 -8.66 -2.63 -10.83
N ALA A 25 -7.64 -3.16 -11.49
CA ALA A 25 -6.89 -4.31 -10.98
C ALA A 25 -5.52 -3.90 -10.45
N PHE A 26 -4.69 -3.29 -11.31
CA PHE A 26 -3.34 -2.88 -10.95
C PHE A 26 -2.77 -1.95 -12.01
N ALA A 27 -1.58 -1.40 -11.73
CA ALA A 27 -0.86 -0.58 -12.68
C ALA A 27 0.49 -1.21 -13.02
N LEU A 28 0.89 -1.11 -14.28
CA LEU A 28 2.14 -1.68 -14.79
C LEU A 28 2.85 -0.67 -15.69
N PRO A 29 4.20 -0.70 -15.74
CA PRO A 29 4.93 0.03 -16.77
C PRO A 29 4.72 -0.63 -18.14
N MET A 30 4.95 0.14 -19.21
CA MET A 30 4.73 -0.35 -20.57
C MET A 30 5.53 -1.61 -20.88
N GLN A 31 6.75 -1.73 -20.38
CA GLN A 31 7.60 -2.92 -20.63
C GLN A 31 6.94 -4.20 -20.12
N ASP A 32 6.24 -4.14 -18.98
CA ASP A 32 5.54 -5.30 -18.43
C ASP A 32 4.28 -5.61 -19.23
N ILE A 33 3.56 -4.59 -19.67
CA ILE A 33 2.39 -4.76 -20.54
C ILE A 33 2.79 -5.48 -21.82
N LEU A 34 3.91 -5.08 -22.42
CA LEU A 34 4.42 -5.71 -23.63
C LEU A 34 4.91 -7.13 -23.38
N TYR A 35 5.58 -7.34 -22.24
CA TYR A 35 6.09 -8.68 -21.88
C TYR A 35 4.96 -9.69 -21.73
N PHE A 36 3.87 -9.31 -21.05
CA PHE A 36 2.72 -10.19 -20.84
C PHE A 36 1.72 -10.11 -21.98
N LYS A 37 1.98 -9.28 -22.99
CA LYS A 37 1.11 -9.11 -24.18
C LYS A 37 -0.32 -8.75 -23.82
N LEU A 38 -0.46 -7.80 -22.89
CA LEU A 38 -1.77 -7.34 -22.44
C LEU A 38 -2.33 -6.31 -23.40
N LYS A 39 -3.60 -6.47 -23.81
CA LYS A 39 -4.28 -5.56 -24.73
C LYS A 39 -5.73 -5.34 -24.29
N GLU A 40 -6.25 -4.15 -24.54
CA GLU A 40 -7.67 -3.86 -24.30
C GLU A 40 -8.55 -4.80 -25.12
N GLY A 41 -9.63 -5.27 -24.49
CA GLY A 41 -10.59 -6.16 -25.13
C GLY A 41 -10.16 -7.61 -25.22
N GLN A 42 -8.97 -7.95 -24.76
CA GLN A 42 -8.43 -9.30 -24.82
C GLN A 42 -8.75 -10.08 -23.56
N GLU A 43 -9.02 -11.38 -23.72
CA GLU A 43 -9.09 -12.29 -22.60
C GLU A 43 -7.69 -12.56 -22.06
N ALA A 44 -7.51 -12.44 -20.74
CA ALA A 44 -6.25 -12.78 -20.09
C ALA A 44 -6.46 -14.04 -19.25
N ALA A 45 -5.47 -14.94 -19.29
CA ALA A 45 -5.53 -16.15 -18.48
C ALA A 45 -5.48 -15.82 -16.99
N GLU A 46 -6.26 -16.54 -16.18
CA GLU A 46 -6.27 -16.33 -14.74
C GLU A 46 -4.89 -16.51 -14.14
N GLU A 47 -4.13 -17.48 -14.63
CA GLU A 47 -2.78 -17.75 -14.18
C GLU A 47 -1.84 -16.56 -14.43
N THR A 48 -1.98 -15.90 -15.56
CA THR A 48 -1.18 -14.73 -15.90
C THR A 48 -1.49 -13.59 -14.95
N ILE A 49 -2.75 -13.31 -14.70
CA ILE A 49 -3.19 -12.24 -13.78
C ILE A 49 -2.73 -12.56 -12.37
N ALA A 50 -2.89 -13.80 -11.91
CA ALA A 50 -2.43 -14.20 -10.59
C ALA A 50 -0.92 -14.05 -10.42
N PHE A 51 -0.15 -14.42 -11.45
CA PHE A 51 1.30 -14.26 -11.45
C PHE A 51 1.71 -12.79 -11.31
N ILE A 52 1.06 -11.91 -12.08
CA ILE A 52 1.33 -10.48 -12.04
C ILE A 52 1.03 -9.92 -10.65
N ARG A 53 -0.12 -10.25 -10.08
CA ARG A 53 -0.51 -9.78 -8.74
C ARG A 53 0.47 -10.24 -7.66
N LYS A 54 0.85 -11.51 -7.69
CA LYS A 54 1.71 -12.10 -6.68
C LYS A 54 3.15 -11.63 -6.79
N ASN A 55 3.70 -11.62 -8.00
CA ASN A 55 5.14 -11.45 -8.20
C ASN A 55 5.55 -10.04 -8.60
N LEU A 56 4.63 -9.22 -9.11
CA LEU A 56 4.95 -7.85 -9.48
C LEU A 56 4.26 -6.85 -8.57
N ILE A 57 2.96 -6.97 -8.43
CA ILE A 57 2.17 -5.94 -7.71
C ILE A 57 2.33 -6.07 -6.19
N TYR A 58 2.14 -7.26 -5.64
CA TYR A 58 2.25 -7.47 -4.20
C TYR A 58 3.67 -7.17 -3.70
N ILE A 59 4.69 -7.65 -4.41
CA ILE A 59 6.09 -7.41 -4.03
C ILE A 59 6.42 -5.92 -4.09
N LYS A 60 5.93 -5.22 -5.10
CA LYS A 60 6.14 -3.77 -5.19
C LYS A 60 5.44 -3.03 -4.05
N ALA A 61 4.23 -3.42 -3.70
CA ALA A 61 3.49 -2.81 -2.59
C ALA A 61 4.21 -3.07 -1.27
N GLN A 62 4.69 -4.29 -1.05
CA GLN A 62 5.45 -4.66 0.14
C GLN A 62 6.74 -3.86 0.23
N ASP A 63 7.47 -3.73 -0.86
CA ASP A 63 8.70 -2.95 -0.92
C ASP A 63 8.42 -1.46 -0.63
N THR A 64 7.35 -0.92 -1.19
CA THR A 64 6.94 0.46 -0.94
C THR A 64 6.66 0.69 0.54
N ALA A 65 5.94 -0.22 1.18
CA ALA A 65 5.62 -0.14 2.60
C ALA A 65 6.89 -0.24 3.47
N LEU A 66 7.78 -1.17 3.16
CA LEU A 66 9.01 -1.35 3.92
C LEU A 66 9.94 -0.14 3.80
N ARG A 67 10.02 0.47 2.63
CA ARG A 67 10.78 1.71 2.43
C ARG A 67 10.19 2.85 3.24
N PHE A 68 8.88 2.95 3.26
CA PHE A 68 8.18 3.98 4.03
C PHE A 68 8.48 3.83 5.53
N LEU A 69 8.52 2.59 6.04
CA LEU A 69 8.88 2.28 7.42
C LEU A 69 10.36 2.54 7.71
N GLY A 70 11.22 2.47 6.69
CA GLY A 70 12.65 2.69 6.85
C GLY A 70 13.04 4.10 7.26
N TYR A 71 12.17 5.08 7.05
CA TYR A 71 12.44 6.47 7.42
C TYR A 71 12.09 6.77 8.87
N LYS A 72 10.99 6.23 9.34
CA LYS A 72 10.56 6.35 10.75
C LYS A 72 9.40 5.38 10.97
N MET A 73 9.11 5.16 12.24
CA MET A 73 7.98 4.32 12.64
C MET A 73 6.66 4.92 12.16
N ARG A 74 5.75 4.06 11.67
CA ARG A 74 4.45 4.46 11.11
C ARG A 74 3.33 3.65 11.74
N THR A 75 2.13 4.24 11.81
CA THR A 75 0.92 3.50 12.18
C THR A 75 0.42 2.69 10.99
N VAL A 76 -0.43 1.70 11.27
CA VAL A 76 -1.10 0.93 10.22
C VAL A 76 -1.88 1.85 9.28
N GLN A 77 -2.57 2.86 9.84
CA GLN A 77 -3.34 3.82 9.04
C GLN A 77 -2.43 4.64 8.12
N GLU A 78 -1.27 5.08 8.59
CA GLU A 78 -0.32 5.83 7.76
C GLU A 78 0.21 4.98 6.61
N ILE A 79 0.50 3.70 6.87
CA ILE A 79 0.96 2.78 5.83
C ILE A 79 -0.13 2.53 4.80
N ARG A 80 -1.37 2.30 5.26
CA ARG A 80 -2.52 2.12 4.39
C ARG A 80 -2.71 3.33 3.47
N GLN A 81 -2.65 4.53 4.04
CA GLN A 81 -2.81 5.77 3.28
C GLN A 81 -1.71 5.92 2.22
N LYS A 82 -0.48 5.58 2.58
CA LYS A 82 0.64 5.64 1.63
C LYS A 82 0.43 4.71 0.44
N LEU A 83 -0.05 3.49 0.70
CA LEU A 83 -0.29 2.53 -0.36
C LEU A 83 -1.48 2.96 -1.25
N LEU A 84 -2.50 3.58 -0.67
CA LEU A 84 -3.60 4.16 -1.44
C LEU A 84 -3.12 5.28 -2.35
N GLU A 85 -2.25 6.15 -1.86
CA GLU A 85 -1.66 7.23 -2.66
C GLU A 85 -0.85 6.69 -3.84
N LYS A 86 -0.24 5.54 -3.69
CA LYS A 86 0.51 4.86 -4.76
C LYS A 86 -0.39 4.02 -5.66
N GLU A 87 -1.71 4.14 -5.47
CA GLU A 87 -2.73 3.53 -6.32
C GLU A 87 -2.73 2.00 -6.32
N PHE A 88 -2.36 1.38 -5.18
CA PHE A 88 -2.53 -0.05 -4.99
C PHE A 88 -3.99 -0.38 -4.66
N ALA A 89 -4.46 -1.53 -5.15
CA ALA A 89 -5.83 -1.98 -4.89
C ALA A 89 -5.99 -2.41 -3.42
N GLU A 90 -7.22 -2.31 -2.91
CA GLU A 90 -7.53 -2.62 -1.51
C GLU A 90 -7.13 -4.03 -1.08
N ASP A 91 -7.32 -5.04 -1.94
CA ASP A 91 -6.95 -6.42 -1.62
C ASP A 91 -5.45 -6.58 -1.47
N VAL A 92 -4.66 -5.89 -2.30
CA VAL A 92 -3.20 -5.88 -2.21
C VAL A 92 -2.77 -5.21 -0.91
N ILE A 93 -3.37 -4.07 -0.58
CA ILE A 93 -3.08 -3.33 0.65
C ILE A 93 -3.36 -4.20 1.87
N ALA A 94 -4.49 -4.90 1.90
CA ALA A 94 -4.85 -5.79 2.99
C ALA A 94 -3.81 -6.90 3.20
N GLN A 95 -3.32 -7.48 2.11
CA GLN A 95 -2.28 -8.52 2.18
C GLN A 95 -0.96 -7.98 2.72
N VAL A 96 -0.57 -6.77 2.29
CA VAL A 96 0.65 -6.13 2.78
C VAL A 96 0.55 -5.82 4.27
N LEU A 97 -0.58 -5.26 4.70
CA LEU A 97 -0.78 -4.93 6.11
C LEU A 97 -0.74 -6.19 6.99
N ALA A 98 -1.34 -7.28 6.54
CA ALA A 98 -1.30 -8.55 7.25
C ALA A 98 0.13 -9.08 7.37
N PHE A 99 0.93 -8.96 6.30
CA PHE A 99 2.34 -9.33 6.31
C PHE A 99 3.12 -8.50 7.34
N LEU A 100 2.92 -7.19 7.33
CA LEU A 100 3.64 -6.29 8.24
C LEU A 100 3.31 -6.56 9.70
N GLU A 101 2.04 -6.84 10.00
CA GLU A 101 1.62 -7.18 11.36
C GLU A 101 2.21 -8.52 11.81
N LYS A 102 2.18 -9.51 10.92
CA LYS A 102 2.68 -10.86 11.21
C LYS A 102 4.16 -10.85 11.59
N TYR A 103 4.95 -10.04 10.92
CA TYR A 103 6.40 -9.98 11.14
C TYR A 103 6.82 -8.83 12.04
N GLY A 104 5.88 -8.13 12.66
CA GLY A 104 6.17 -7.08 13.63
C GLY A 104 6.66 -5.76 13.05
N TYR A 105 6.53 -5.55 11.74
CA TYR A 105 6.92 -4.29 11.12
C TYR A 105 5.90 -3.18 11.35
N ALA A 106 4.66 -3.52 11.64
CA ALA A 106 3.61 -2.56 11.93
C ALA A 106 2.94 -2.97 13.25
N ASP A 107 3.17 -2.20 14.29
CA ASP A 107 2.64 -2.45 15.63
C ASP A 107 2.25 -1.13 16.25
N ASP A 108 0.95 -0.84 16.29
CA ASP A 108 0.42 0.40 16.81
C ASP A 108 0.70 0.56 18.32
N ARG A 109 0.78 -0.56 19.05
CA ARG A 109 1.12 -0.51 20.48
C ARG A 109 2.54 -0.02 20.68
N GLU A 110 3.47 -0.56 19.91
CA GLU A 110 4.88 -0.14 19.99
C GLU A 110 5.02 1.30 19.50
N TYR A 111 4.27 1.69 18.48
CA TYR A 111 4.23 3.07 18.01
C TYR A 111 3.79 4.01 19.14
N CYS A 112 2.73 3.66 19.86
CA CYS A 112 2.24 4.44 20.99
C CYS A 112 3.28 4.57 22.09
N ARG A 113 3.93 3.46 22.48
CA ARG A 113 4.95 3.47 23.52
C ARG A 113 6.10 4.40 23.17
N ARG A 114 6.62 4.30 21.96
CA ARG A 114 7.75 5.14 21.52
C ARG A 114 7.34 6.59 21.38
N TYR A 115 6.16 6.85 20.85
CA TYR A 115 5.64 8.21 20.68
C TYR A 115 5.49 8.88 22.04
N ILE A 116 4.85 8.23 23.01
CA ILE A 116 4.64 8.77 24.35
C ILE A 116 5.99 9.00 25.05
N ARG A 117 6.87 8.03 24.98
CA ARG A 117 8.19 8.12 25.61
C ARG A 117 8.98 9.32 25.08
N GLU A 118 9.00 9.48 23.77
CA GLU A 118 9.74 10.57 23.15
C GLU A 118 9.15 11.93 23.47
N ARG A 119 7.82 12.06 23.42
CA ARG A 119 7.14 13.32 23.72
C ARG A 119 7.29 13.72 25.17
N LEU A 120 7.21 12.78 26.10
CA LEU A 120 7.39 13.07 27.52
C LEU A 120 8.82 13.48 27.84
N ARG A 121 9.79 12.95 27.10
CA ARG A 121 11.18 13.33 27.26
C ARG A 121 11.47 14.75 26.75
N LEU A 122 10.92 15.08 25.56
CA LEU A 122 11.19 16.36 24.90
C LEU A 122 10.30 17.49 25.43
N LYS A 123 9.02 17.20 25.63
CA LYS A 123 8.03 18.19 26.05
C LYS A 123 6.89 17.48 26.76
N PRO A 124 6.91 17.43 28.11
CA PRO A 124 5.84 16.74 28.85
C PRO A 124 4.45 17.27 28.51
N LYS A 125 3.52 16.36 28.29
CA LYS A 125 2.12 16.64 28.00
C LYS A 125 1.21 15.76 28.84
N SER A 126 -0.05 16.18 29.02
CA SER A 126 -1.04 15.37 29.70
C SER A 126 -1.34 14.11 28.89
N GLY A 127 -1.80 13.05 29.55
CA GLY A 127 -2.22 11.83 28.86
C GLY A 127 -3.34 12.08 27.86
N TYR A 128 -4.23 13.03 28.16
CA TYR A 128 -5.31 13.41 27.26
C TYR A 128 -4.77 14.00 25.95
N ALA A 129 -3.82 14.93 26.03
CA ALA A 129 -3.23 15.56 24.86
C ALA A 129 -2.49 14.53 23.98
N LEU A 130 -1.73 13.60 24.61
CA LEU A 130 -1.04 12.53 23.89
C LEU A 130 -2.03 11.59 23.18
N GLY A 131 -3.14 11.29 23.84
CA GLY A 131 -4.19 10.46 23.24
C GLY A 131 -4.79 11.09 22.00
N LEU A 132 -5.03 12.40 22.02
CA LEU A 132 -5.55 13.14 20.87
C LEU A 132 -4.55 13.11 19.71
N GLU A 133 -3.28 13.36 19.98
CA GLU A 133 -2.24 13.33 18.97
C GLU A 133 -2.14 11.95 18.29
N LEU A 134 -2.18 10.88 19.09
CA LEU A 134 -2.11 9.52 18.56
C LEU A 134 -3.32 9.18 17.70
N ARG A 135 -4.52 9.61 18.12
CA ARG A 135 -5.72 9.38 17.32
C ARG A 135 -5.67 10.12 15.99
N GLN A 136 -5.11 11.34 15.97
CA GLN A 136 -4.93 12.10 14.74
C GLN A 136 -3.97 11.40 13.77
N ARG A 137 -3.04 10.58 14.30
CA ARG A 137 -2.11 9.79 13.48
C ARG A 137 -2.68 8.42 13.09
N GLY A 138 -3.92 8.13 13.44
CA GLY A 138 -4.62 6.93 13.02
C GLY A 138 -4.52 5.75 13.98
N VAL A 139 -4.09 5.97 15.22
CA VAL A 139 -4.05 4.91 16.24
C VAL A 139 -5.42 4.79 16.89
N SER A 140 -5.95 3.57 16.94
CA SER A 140 -7.19 3.30 17.63
C SER A 140 -6.99 3.39 19.14
N SER A 141 -7.99 3.90 19.84
CA SER A 141 -7.95 4.10 21.28
C SER A 141 -7.82 2.82 22.09
#